data_956b68d114f675dadf541bc983cf89c8
#
_entry.id   956b68d114f675dadf541bc983cf89c8
#
_cell.length_a   1.000
_cell.length_b   1.000
_cell.length_c   1.000
_cell.angle_alpha   90.00
_cell.angle_beta   90.00
_cell.angle_gamma   90.00
#
_symmetry.space_group_name_H-M   'P 1'
#
loop_
_entity.id
_entity.type
_entity.pdbx_description
1 polymer ?
#
loop_
_entity_poly.entity_id
_entity_poly.type
_entity_poly.pdbx_seq_one_letter_code
_entity_poly.pdbx_strand_id
1 'polypeptide(L)'
;KGRRVKQAGPSTPVEILGLGDVPNAGEVLMSFENDKEAKNFAAAFVSENKNRLLEETKGKLSLDNLFDQIQASDLKELPIIVKADVQGSVEAVKQSLVKLSNDEVAVKVIHGGVGAITESDVNLAAASNAIIIGFNVRPEPAAKDAATTEKVDLRLYRVIYNAIEDIEAAMKGMLDPEFEEKVTGHAEVRQIFKASGVGTIAGSYVLDGTIQRDSSARIIRDGIVVHEGKLASIQRGKDAVKEVRTGFECGLVMENFNDIKEGDQIESFIMEEVPR
;
A
#
# COMPACT_ATOMS: atom_id res chain seq x y z
N LYS A 1 12.45 -11.10 43.27
CA LYS A 1 11.73 -10.96 44.55
C LYS A 1 11.80 -9.51 45.12
N GLY A 2 12.25 -8.48 44.38
CA GLY A 2 12.27 -7.06 44.77
C GLY A 2 13.21 -6.70 45.93
N ARG A 3 14.18 -7.55 46.26
CA ARG A 3 15.16 -7.24 47.28
C ARG A 3 16.32 -6.44 46.71
N ARG A 4 16.66 -5.32 47.34
CA ARG A 4 17.86 -4.56 47.01
C ARG A 4 19.11 -5.38 47.30
N VAL A 5 20.00 -5.47 46.31
CA VAL A 5 21.31 -6.10 46.46
C VAL A 5 22.41 -5.07 46.25
N LYS A 6 23.51 -5.21 46.97
CA LYS A 6 24.66 -4.30 46.84
C LYS A 6 25.60 -4.71 45.71
N GLN A 7 25.58 -5.99 45.34
CA GLN A 7 26.45 -6.55 44.34
C GLN A 7 25.70 -7.71 43.63
N ALA A 8 25.84 -7.80 42.34
CA ALA A 8 25.36 -8.90 41.53
C ALA A 8 26.55 -9.57 40.83
N GLY A 9 26.63 -10.89 40.92
CA GLY A 9 27.63 -11.67 40.21
C GLY A 9 27.26 -11.95 38.74
N PRO A 10 28.13 -12.63 37.98
CA PRO A 10 27.82 -13.04 36.60
C PRO A 10 26.54 -13.86 36.54
N SER A 11 25.80 -13.71 35.42
CA SER A 11 24.52 -14.42 35.12
C SER A 11 23.42 -14.20 36.15
N THR A 12 23.49 -13.10 36.94
CA THR A 12 22.45 -12.73 37.90
C THR A 12 21.56 -11.67 37.30
N PRO A 13 20.24 -11.95 37.05
CA PRO A 13 19.31 -10.93 36.56
C PRO A 13 19.04 -9.91 37.65
N VAL A 14 19.20 -8.63 37.33
CA VAL A 14 18.98 -7.51 38.23
C VAL A 14 18.26 -6.37 37.53
N GLU A 15 17.45 -5.63 38.29
CA GLU A 15 16.85 -4.39 37.85
C GLU A 15 17.76 -3.23 38.31
N ILE A 16 18.09 -2.35 37.38
CA ILE A 16 18.94 -1.17 37.64
C ILE A 16 18.08 0.06 37.68
N LEU A 17 18.22 0.86 38.72
CA LEU A 17 17.54 2.13 38.94
C LEU A 17 18.54 3.29 38.91
N GLY A 18 18.11 4.44 38.38
CA GLY A 18 18.90 5.67 38.37
C GLY A 18 19.69 5.95 37.11
N LEU A 19 19.40 5.21 36.00
CA LEU A 19 19.86 5.62 34.70
C LEU A 19 19.08 6.84 34.21
N GLY A 20 19.71 7.71 33.42
CA GLY A 20 19.09 8.92 32.90
C GLY A 20 18.03 8.62 31.84
N ASP A 21 18.18 7.50 31.12
CA ASP A 21 17.24 7.01 30.13
C ASP A 21 17.24 5.48 30.11
N VAL A 22 16.25 4.89 29.44
CA VAL A 22 16.13 3.42 29.30
C VAL A 22 16.95 2.96 28.09
N PRO A 23 17.97 2.09 28.29
CA PRO A 23 18.72 1.53 27.17
C PRO A 23 17.86 0.59 26.32
N ASN A 24 18.20 0.48 25.03
CA ASN A 24 17.57 -0.49 24.16
C ASN A 24 18.01 -1.93 24.48
N ALA A 25 17.18 -2.90 24.11
CA ALA A 25 17.52 -4.31 24.30
C ALA A 25 18.79 -4.68 23.54
N GLY A 26 19.72 -5.35 24.23
CA GLY A 26 21.01 -5.77 23.66
C GLY A 26 22.09 -4.66 23.65
N GLU A 27 21.83 -3.46 24.15
CA GLU A 27 22.88 -2.45 24.34
C GLU A 27 23.90 -2.88 25.38
N VAL A 28 25.16 -2.55 25.11
CA VAL A 28 26.26 -2.89 26.00
C VAL A 28 26.36 -1.87 27.13
N LEU A 29 26.26 -2.34 28.38
CA LEU A 29 26.45 -1.53 29.57
C LEU A 29 27.93 -1.62 30.00
N MET A 30 28.61 -0.46 30.02
CA MET A 30 30.01 -0.37 30.44
C MET A 30 30.11 0.41 31.73
N SER A 31 30.98 -0.09 32.66
CA SER A 31 31.28 0.62 33.91
C SER A 31 32.65 1.30 33.80
N PHE A 32 32.76 2.49 34.38
CA PHE A 32 33.98 3.27 34.47
C PHE A 32 34.28 3.62 35.93
N GLU A 33 35.55 3.87 36.23
CA GLU A 33 35.96 4.26 37.60
C GLU A 33 35.58 5.71 37.93
N ASN A 34 35.53 6.56 36.88
CA ASN A 34 35.31 8.00 37.04
C ASN A 34 34.15 8.48 36.14
N ASP A 35 33.32 9.35 36.66
CA ASP A 35 32.25 10.06 35.96
C ASP A 35 32.74 10.80 34.71
N LYS A 36 33.95 11.38 34.80
CA LYS A 36 34.56 12.14 33.68
C LYS A 36 34.92 11.25 32.50
N GLU A 37 35.46 10.06 32.79
CA GLU A 37 35.79 9.08 31.77
C GLU A 37 34.53 8.53 31.11
N ALA A 38 33.50 8.19 31.87
CA ALA A 38 32.21 7.74 31.35
C ALA A 38 31.59 8.79 30.41
N LYS A 39 31.56 10.08 30.83
CA LYS A 39 31.05 11.18 29.98
C LYS A 39 31.86 11.39 28.71
N ASN A 40 33.18 11.34 28.79
CA ASN A 40 34.05 11.48 27.59
C ASN A 40 33.84 10.33 26.61
N PHE A 41 33.74 9.10 27.11
CA PHE A 41 33.47 7.93 26.28
C PHE A 41 32.10 8.01 25.61
N ALA A 42 31.06 8.34 26.37
CA ALA A 42 29.71 8.51 25.84
C ALA A 42 29.65 9.59 24.76
N ALA A 43 30.31 10.74 24.98
CA ALA A 43 30.37 11.82 23.99
C ALA A 43 31.09 11.38 22.71
N ALA A 44 32.20 10.65 22.82
CA ALA A 44 32.94 10.13 21.67
C ALA A 44 32.09 9.11 20.90
N PHE A 45 31.42 8.19 21.60
CA PHE A 45 30.57 7.17 20.99
C PHE A 45 29.37 7.78 20.24
N VAL A 46 28.68 8.77 20.83
CA VAL A 46 27.58 9.49 20.18
C VAL A 46 28.08 10.23 18.94
N SER A 47 29.25 10.89 19.01
CA SER A 47 29.84 11.60 17.87
C SER A 47 30.21 10.66 16.73
N GLU A 48 30.81 9.51 17.04
CA GLU A 48 31.17 8.48 16.05
C GLU A 48 29.93 7.88 15.37
N ASN A 49 28.90 7.52 16.15
CA ASN A 49 27.65 7.03 15.59
C ASN A 49 26.94 8.08 14.71
N LYS A 50 26.96 9.35 15.12
CA LYS A 50 26.41 10.43 14.29
C LYS A 50 27.16 10.58 12.97
N ASN A 51 28.50 10.53 13.01
CA ASN A 51 29.32 10.61 11.80
C ASN A 51 29.06 9.41 10.86
N ARG A 52 28.95 8.20 11.41
CA ARG A 52 28.62 7.00 10.63
C ARG A 52 27.26 7.12 9.94
N LEU A 53 26.22 7.58 10.65
CA LEU A 53 24.91 7.83 10.07
C LEU A 53 24.93 8.89 8.97
N LEU A 54 25.74 9.97 9.14
CA LEU A 54 25.92 11.00 8.14
C LEU A 54 26.65 10.48 6.89
N GLU A 55 27.63 9.60 7.05
CA GLU A 55 28.33 8.96 5.94
C GLU A 55 27.43 7.99 5.17
N GLU A 56 26.66 7.17 5.88
CA GLU A 56 25.65 6.28 5.29
C GLU A 56 24.57 7.06 4.50
N THR A 57 24.20 8.24 5.00
CA THR A 57 23.21 9.10 4.33
C THR A 57 23.81 9.81 3.10
N LYS A 58 25.08 10.23 3.17
CA LYS A 58 25.77 10.84 2.02
C LYS A 58 26.02 9.87 0.88
N GLY A 59 26.29 8.60 1.18
CA GLY A 59 26.46 7.55 0.17
C GLY A 59 25.18 7.26 -0.64
N LYS A 60 24.01 7.66 -0.15
CA LYS A 60 22.71 7.46 -0.83
C LYS A 60 22.34 8.55 -1.84
N LEU A 61 23.09 9.63 -1.95
CA LEU A 61 22.83 10.78 -2.83
C LEU A 61 23.72 10.80 -4.10
N SER A 62 24.00 9.65 -4.69
CA SER A 62 24.63 9.56 -6.01
C SER A 62 23.57 9.56 -7.10
N LEU A 63 23.89 10.14 -8.28
CA LEU A 63 22.98 10.17 -9.43
C LEU A 63 22.61 8.76 -9.92
N ASP A 64 23.48 7.76 -9.74
CA ASP A 64 23.20 6.38 -10.09
C ASP A 64 22.11 5.79 -9.17
N ASN A 65 22.12 6.16 -7.88
CA ASN A 65 21.08 5.76 -6.93
C ASN A 65 19.75 6.50 -7.14
N LEU A 66 19.75 7.64 -7.85
CA LEU A 66 18.51 8.33 -8.25
C LEU A 66 17.71 7.53 -9.28
N PHE A 67 18.37 6.82 -10.18
CA PHE A 67 17.68 5.92 -11.12
C PHE A 67 17.07 4.70 -10.42
N ASP A 68 17.79 4.13 -9.44
CA ASP A 68 17.26 3.05 -8.60
C ASP A 68 16.11 3.54 -7.71
N GLN A 69 16.17 4.78 -7.21
CA GLN A 69 15.07 5.41 -6.46
C GLN A 69 13.86 5.75 -7.36
N ILE A 70 14.07 6.07 -8.63
CA ILE A 70 12.95 6.31 -9.57
C ILE A 70 12.27 4.98 -9.92
N GLN A 71 12.99 3.87 -10.03
CA GLN A 71 12.40 2.53 -10.16
C GLN A 71 11.75 2.05 -8.84
N ALA A 72 12.25 2.47 -7.69
CA ALA A 72 11.63 2.25 -6.37
C ALA A 72 10.48 3.23 -6.07
N SER A 73 10.16 4.17 -6.96
CA SER A 73 9.08 5.17 -6.75
C SER A 73 7.67 4.59 -6.83
N ASP A 74 7.51 3.34 -7.26
CA ASP A 74 6.23 2.63 -7.18
C ASP A 74 5.98 2.00 -5.80
N LEU A 75 7.00 1.98 -4.90
CA LEU A 75 6.85 1.45 -3.56
C LEU A 75 6.10 2.45 -2.67
N LYS A 76 4.87 2.11 -2.30
CA LYS A 76 4.08 2.92 -1.37
C LYS A 76 4.65 2.78 0.04
N GLU A 77 4.83 3.91 0.75
CA GLU A 77 5.27 3.89 2.15
C GLU A 77 4.07 4.06 3.09
N LEU A 78 3.98 3.22 4.12
CA LEU A 78 3.04 3.38 5.23
C LEU A 78 3.81 3.83 6.48
N PRO A 79 3.89 5.15 6.76
CA PRO A 79 4.59 5.65 7.92
C PRO A 79 3.77 5.43 9.20
N ILE A 80 4.42 4.94 10.26
CA ILE A 80 3.79 4.61 11.53
C ILE A 80 4.58 5.20 12.71
N ILE A 81 3.87 5.69 13.72
CA ILE A 81 4.41 6.03 15.03
C ILE A 81 3.92 5.00 16.04
N VAL A 82 4.81 4.42 16.83
CA VAL A 82 4.49 3.40 17.84
C VAL A 82 4.69 3.97 19.25
N LYS A 83 3.66 3.93 20.07
CA LYS A 83 3.73 4.25 21.50
C LYS A 83 3.28 3.04 22.30
N ALA A 84 4.04 2.67 23.34
CA ALA A 84 3.71 1.54 24.19
C ALA A 84 4.00 1.82 25.66
N ASP A 85 3.57 0.92 26.53
CA ASP A 85 3.76 0.99 27.97
C ASP A 85 5.22 0.78 28.40
N VAL A 86 5.95 -0.07 27.68
CA VAL A 86 7.37 -0.38 27.95
C VAL A 86 8.17 -0.49 26.66
N GLN A 87 9.49 -0.30 26.76
CA GLN A 87 10.40 -0.33 25.59
C GLN A 87 10.34 -1.66 24.83
N GLY A 88 10.28 -2.79 25.56
CA GLY A 88 10.15 -4.11 24.92
C GLY A 88 8.88 -4.26 24.09
N SER A 89 7.77 -3.64 24.50
CA SER A 89 6.53 -3.60 23.71
C SER A 89 6.70 -2.76 22.45
N VAL A 90 7.37 -1.59 22.54
CA VAL A 90 7.68 -0.74 21.36
C VAL A 90 8.49 -1.53 20.35
N GLU A 91 9.55 -2.21 20.78
CA GLU A 91 10.41 -2.99 19.89
C GLU A 91 9.68 -4.17 19.26
N ALA A 92 8.90 -4.92 20.06
CA ALA A 92 8.12 -6.05 19.58
C ALA A 92 7.10 -5.64 18.52
N VAL A 93 6.34 -4.57 18.77
CA VAL A 93 5.36 -4.02 17.81
C VAL A 93 6.07 -3.54 16.55
N LYS A 94 7.14 -2.73 16.69
CA LYS A 94 7.94 -2.24 15.57
C LYS A 94 8.45 -3.36 14.68
N GLN A 95 9.09 -4.39 15.27
CA GLN A 95 9.63 -5.52 14.51
C GLN A 95 8.54 -6.33 13.82
N SER A 96 7.39 -6.51 14.47
CA SER A 96 6.26 -7.25 13.89
C SER A 96 5.64 -6.51 12.71
N LEU A 97 5.47 -5.19 12.82
CA LEU A 97 4.89 -4.37 11.75
C LEU A 97 5.83 -4.20 10.55
N VAL A 98 7.13 -4.00 10.79
CA VAL A 98 8.12 -3.89 9.71
C VAL A 98 8.23 -5.19 8.89
N LYS A 99 8.01 -6.35 9.50
CA LYS A 99 8.00 -7.66 8.80
C LYS A 99 6.83 -7.82 7.82
N LEU A 100 5.79 -7.00 7.91
CA LEU A 100 4.66 -7.01 6.98
C LEU A 100 5.01 -6.35 5.64
N SER A 101 6.10 -5.59 5.57
CA SER A 101 6.54 -4.94 4.34
C SER A 101 6.70 -5.96 3.22
N ASN A 102 6.22 -5.59 2.03
CA ASN A 102 6.34 -6.36 0.79
C ASN A 102 6.93 -5.48 -0.31
N ASP A 103 6.99 -5.99 -1.54
CA ASP A 103 7.58 -5.30 -2.69
C ASP A 103 6.72 -4.11 -3.18
N GLU A 104 5.48 -3.97 -2.73
CA GLU A 104 4.54 -2.93 -3.13
C GLU A 104 4.32 -1.86 -2.04
N VAL A 105 4.32 -2.28 -0.75
CA VAL A 105 4.11 -1.39 0.40
C VAL A 105 5.15 -1.64 1.48
N ALA A 106 5.91 -0.59 1.83
CA ALA A 106 6.87 -0.62 2.92
C ALA A 106 6.29 0.01 4.20
N VAL A 107 6.24 -0.76 5.27
CA VAL A 107 5.89 -0.25 6.60
C VAL A 107 7.11 0.42 7.22
N LYS A 108 7.03 1.72 7.50
CA LYS A 108 8.13 2.53 8.01
C LYS A 108 7.81 3.11 9.38
N VAL A 109 8.40 2.56 10.43
CA VAL A 109 8.25 3.14 11.77
C VAL A 109 9.18 4.36 11.90
N ILE A 110 8.59 5.56 11.84
CA ILE A 110 9.32 6.83 11.88
C ILE A 110 9.69 7.26 13.31
N HIS A 111 8.86 6.88 14.29
CA HIS A 111 9.13 7.15 15.71
C HIS A 111 8.58 6.02 16.59
N GLY A 112 9.29 5.72 17.67
CA GLY A 112 8.85 4.80 18.71
C GLY A 112 9.19 5.34 20.08
N GLY A 113 8.24 5.28 21.02
CA GLY A 113 8.46 5.80 22.36
C GLY A 113 7.59 5.14 23.42
N VAL A 114 8.05 5.25 24.66
CA VAL A 114 7.34 4.74 25.84
C VAL A 114 6.45 5.82 26.44
N GLY A 115 5.31 5.42 26.96
CA GLY A 115 4.37 6.29 27.69
C GLY A 115 3.14 6.66 26.87
N ALA A 116 2.35 7.60 27.40
CA ALA A 116 1.13 8.10 26.76
C ALA A 116 1.42 8.75 25.41
N ILE A 117 0.41 8.78 24.54
CA ILE A 117 0.49 9.51 23.29
C ILE A 117 0.28 10.99 23.58
N THR A 118 1.25 11.80 23.16
CA THR A 118 1.29 13.25 23.42
C THR A 118 0.87 14.06 22.18
N GLU A 119 0.59 15.33 22.36
CA GLU A 119 0.32 16.27 21.26
C GLU A 119 1.50 16.35 20.27
N SER A 120 2.74 16.26 20.76
CA SER A 120 3.93 16.24 19.91
C SER A 120 3.98 15.02 18.98
N ASP A 121 3.52 13.85 19.45
CA ASP A 121 3.41 12.63 18.62
C ASP A 121 2.36 12.84 17.51
N VAL A 122 1.25 13.51 17.81
CA VAL A 122 0.21 13.83 16.84
C VAL A 122 0.71 14.83 15.80
N ASN A 123 1.42 15.88 16.21
CA ASN A 123 2.00 16.85 15.30
C ASN A 123 3.03 16.21 14.35
N LEU A 124 3.85 15.28 14.88
CA LEU A 124 4.77 14.51 14.05
C LEU A 124 4.03 13.62 13.06
N ALA A 125 2.96 12.97 13.50
CA ALA A 125 2.14 12.12 12.64
C ALA A 125 1.47 12.93 11.51
N ALA A 126 0.90 14.09 11.83
CA ALA A 126 0.31 15.00 10.86
C ALA A 126 1.32 15.46 9.81
N ALA A 127 2.52 15.87 10.25
CA ALA A 127 3.60 16.32 9.35
C ALA A 127 4.15 15.22 8.45
N SER A 128 4.06 13.94 8.88
CA SER A 128 4.60 12.78 8.17
C SER A 128 3.52 11.92 7.51
N ASN A 129 2.25 12.31 7.56
CA ASN A 129 1.09 11.54 7.14
C ASN A 129 1.10 10.11 7.74
N ALA A 130 1.44 9.99 9.02
CA ALA A 130 1.63 8.73 9.70
C ALA A 130 0.41 8.33 10.55
N ILE A 131 0.24 7.01 10.72
CA ILE A 131 -0.73 6.43 11.65
C ILE A 131 -0.07 6.29 13.03
N ILE A 132 -0.80 6.62 14.10
CA ILE A 132 -0.32 6.40 15.47
C ILE A 132 -0.89 5.10 16.02
N ILE A 133 0.00 4.20 16.43
CA ILE A 133 -0.34 2.94 17.09
C ILE A 133 0.02 3.03 18.56
N GLY A 134 -1.00 3.03 19.42
CA GLY A 134 -0.85 2.94 20.87
C GLY A 134 -1.05 1.51 21.36
N PHE A 135 0.02 0.89 21.87
CA PHE A 135 -0.05 -0.45 22.43
C PHE A 135 -0.08 -0.39 23.97
N ASN A 136 -1.20 -0.80 24.54
CA ASN A 136 -1.46 -0.76 25.99
C ASN A 136 -1.34 0.63 26.64
N VAL A 137 -1.42 1.70 25.86
CA VAL A 137 -1.37 3.10 26.31
C VAL A 137 -2.64 3.86 25.92
N ARG A 138 -2.78 5.09 26.43
CA ARG A 138 -3.88 5.99 26.08
C ARG A 138 -3.33 7.35 25.66
N PRO A 139 -4.03 8.07 24.77
CA PRO A 139 -3.69 9.44 24.46
C PRO A 139 -4.02 10.37 25.63
N GLU A 140 -3.21 11.39 25.80
CA GLU A 140 -3.54 12.52 26.65
C GLU A 140 -4.76 13.28 26.07
N PRO A 141 -5.55 13.99 26.90
CA PRO A 141 -6.70 14.75 26.40
C PRO A 141 -6.35 15.70 25.26
N ALA A 142 -5.26 16.47 25.40
CA ALA A 142 -4.77 17.37 24.35
C ALA A 142 -4.38 16.64 23.05
N ALA A 143 -3.76 15.47 23.16
CA ALA A 143 -3.41 14.64 22.00
C ALA A 143 -4.65 14.12 21.26
N LYS A 144 -5.70 13.77 21.99
CA LYS A 144 -6.97 13.32 21.38
C LYS A 144 -7.64 14.44 20.61
N ASP A 145 -7.68 15.65 21.16
CA ASP A 145 -8.26 16.83 20.52
C ASP A 145 -7.44 17.24 19.29
N ALA A 146 -6.11 17.24 19.40
CA ALA A 146 -5.21 17.48 18.28
C ALA A 146 -5.39 16.44 17.17
N ALA A 147 -5.47 15.15 17.48
CA ALA A 147 -5.65 14.09 16.49
C ALA A 147 -6.98 14.26 15.71
N THR A 148 -8.03 14.70 16.38
CA THR A 148 -9.32 14.99 15.74
C THR A 148 -9.22 16.21 14.81
N THR A 149 -8.52 17.26 15.23
CA THR A 149 -8.33 18.50 14.48
C THR A 149 -7.48 18.27 13.22
N GLU A 150 -6.35 17.60 13.39
CA GLU A 150 -5.37 17.29 12.34
C GLU A 150 -5.76 16.06 11.49
N LYS A 151 -6.87 15.39 11.85
CA LYS A 151 -7.36 14.15 11.18
C LYS A 151 -6.33 13.02 11.15
N VAL A 152 -5.54 12.91 12.20
CA VAL A 152 -4.56 11.83 12.36
C VAL A 152 -5.28 10.56 12.81
N ASP A 153 -5.03 9.44 12.10
CA ASP A 153 -5.55 8.11 12.50
C ASP A 153 -4.78 7.62 13.74
N LEU A 154 -5.50 7.48 14.85
CA LEU A 154 -4.98 7.06 16.14
C LEU A 154 -5.66 5.78 16.57
N ARG A 155 -4.92 4.67 16.59
CA ARG A 155 -5.43 3.34 16.91
C ARG A 155 -4.81 2.77 18.17
N LEU A 156 -5.65 2.15 19.00
CA LEU A 156 -5.26 1.66 20.31
C LEU A 156 -5.46 0.15 20.41
N TYR A 157 -4.39 -0.57 20.73
CA TYR A 157 -4.40 -2.03 20.80
C TYR A 157 -3.94 -2.52 22.17
N ARG A 158 -4.40 -3.72 22.54
CA ARG A 158 -3.93 -4.50 23.69
C ARG A 158 -3.35 -5.85 23.28
N VAL A 159 -3.68 -6.28 22.06
CA VAL A 159 -3.25 -7.54 21.47
C VAL A 159 -2.53 -7.21 20.18
N ILE A 160 -1.32 -7.71 20.02
CA ILE A 160 -0.46 -7.39 18.87
C ILE A 160 -1.05 -7.89 17.55
N TYR A 161 -1.74 -9.02 17.57
CA TYR A 161 -2.35 -9.60 16.36
C TYR A 161 -3.41 -8.68 15.74
N ASN A 162 -4.20 -7.98 16.56
CA ASN A 162 -5.19 -7.03 16.04
C ASN A 162 -4.51 -5.84 15.34
N ALA A 163 -3.36 -5.39 15.84
CA ALA A 163 -2.58 -4.35 15.18
C ALA A 163 -2.00 -4.83 13.84
N ILE A 164 -1.56 -6.08 13.77
CA ILE A 164 -1.04 -6.70 12.55
C ILE A 164 -2.17 -6.80 11.52
N GLU A 165 -3.32 -7.37 11.87
CA GLU A 165 -4.48 -7.52 10.99
C GLU A 165 -4.96 -6.18 10.41
N ASP A 166 -5.06 -5.15 11.25
CA ASP A 166 -5.49 -3.82 10.82
C ASP A 166 -4.48 -3.15 9.88
N ILE A 167 -3.17 -3.34 10.12
CA ILE A 167 -2.13 -2.81 9.24
C ILE A 167 -2.07 -3.59 7.92
N GLU A 168 -2.23 -4.91 7.92
CA GLU A 168 -2.35 -5.70 6.70
C GLU A 168 -3.55 -5.25 5.86
N ALA A 169 -4.69 -5.00 6.50
CA ALA A 169 -5.88 -4.48 5.83
C ALA A 169 -5.64 -3.06 5.25
N ALA A 170 -4.93 -2.20 5.99
CA ALA A 170 -4.55 -0.87 5.51
C ALA A 170 -3.60 -0.94 4.31
N MET A 171 -2.61 -1.83 4.34
CA MET A 171 -1.68 -2.07 3.22
C MET A 171 -2.43 -2.54 1.97
N LYS A 172 -3.34 -3.50 2.10
CA LYS A 172 -4.21 -3.95 0.99
C LYS A 172 -5.04 -2.82 0.40
N GLY A 173 -5.60 -1.96 1.25
CA GLY A 173 -6.35 -0.77 0.81
C GLY A 173 -5.52 0.31 0.13
N MET A 174 -4.19 0.28 0.28
CA MET A 174 -3.26 1.17 -0.41
C MET A 174 -2.90 0.70 -1.82
N LEU A 175 -3.07 -0.60 -2.12
CA LEU A 175 -2.75 -1.16 -3.44
C LEU A 175 -3.70 -0.60 -4.49
N ASP A 176 -3.18 -0.44 -5.71
CA ASP A 176 -4.03 -0.10 -6.84
C ASP A 176 -4.87 -1.34 -7.20
N PRO A 177 -6.14 -1.14 -7.61
CA PRO A 177 -6.99 -2.24 -7.98
C PRO A 177 -6.38 -3.00 -9.18
N GLU A 178 -6.34 -4.33 -9.07
CA GLU A 178 -6.04 -5.17 -10.22
C GLU A 178 -7.30 -5.37 -11.05
N PHE A 179 -7.15 -5.19 -12.36
CA PHE A 179 -8.22 -5.42 -13.29
C PHE A 179 -7.91 -6.67 -14.12
N GLU A 180 -8.81 -7.64 -14.08
CA GLU A 180 -8.77 -8.79 -14.97
C GLU A 180 -9.75 -8.60 -16.11
N GLU A 181 -9.34 -9.09 -17.28
CA GLU A 181 -10.18 -9.10 -18.45
C GLU A 181 -11.19 -10.24 -18.34
N LYS A 182 -12.47 -9.88 -18.40
CA LYS A 182 -13.57 -10.84 -18.39
C LYS A 182 -14.32 -10.76 -19.70
N VAL A 183 -14.22 -11.82 -20.50
CA VAL A 183 -15.01 -11.96 -21.72
C VAL A 183 -16.49 -12.06 -21.35
N THR A 184 -17.31 -11.21 -21.96
CA THR A 184 -18.75 -11.13 -21.69
C THR A 184 -19.59 -11.82 -22.76
N GLY A 185 -19.09 -11.97 -23.98
CA GLY A 185 -19.77 -12.69 -25.06
C GLY A 185 -19.10 -12.54 -26.40
N HIS A 186 -19.54 -13.38 -27.34
CA HIS A 186 -19.05 -13.43 -28.70
C HIS A 186 -20.18 -13.19 -29.69
N ALA A 187 -19.86 -12.47 -30.77
CA ALA A 187 -20.77 -12.31 -31.92
C ALA A 187 -20.04 -12.56 -33.23
N GLU A 188 -20.75 -13.10 -34.21
CA GLU A 188 -20.27 -13.31 -35.57
C GLU A 188 -20.83 -12.23 -36.50
N VAL A 189 -19.97 -11.60 -37.29
CA VAL A 189 -20.36 -10.62 -38.31
C VAL A 189 -20.96 -11.34 -39.50
N ARG A 190 -22.27 -11.16 -39.73
CA ARG A 190 -22.99 -11.77 -40.85
C ARG A 190 -23.17 -10.84 -42.04
N GLN A 191 -23.26 -9.54 -41.78
CA GLN A 191 -23.50 -8.54 -42.81
C GLN A 191 -22.89 -7.19 -42.44
N ILE A 192 -22.45 -6.45 -43.46
CA ILE A 192 -21.83 -5.14 -43.26
C ILE A 192 -22.72 -4.04 -43.85
N PHE A 193 -22.95 -3.00 -43.04
CA PHE A 193 -23.67 -1.81 -43.50
C PHE A 193 -22.75 -0.59 -43.36
N LYS A 194 -22.77 0.28 -44.35
CA LYS A 194 -22.06 1.55 -44.33
C LYS A 194 -23.06 2.68 -44.16
N ALA A 195 -22.92 3.42 -43.06
CA ALA A 195 -23.77 4.58 -42.78
C ALA A 195 -22.95 5.87 -42.77
N SER A 196 -23.42 6.86 -43.55
CA SER A 196 -22.76 8.17 -43.58
C SER A 196 -22.82 8.84 -42.22
N GLY A 197 -21.66 9.19 -41.67
CA GLY A 197 -21.52 9.82 -40.34
C GLY A 197 -21.37 8.88 -39.14
N VAL A 198 -21.59 7.56 -39.32
CA VAL A 198 -21.45 6.56 -38.24
C VAL A 198 -20.29 5.61 -38.50
N GLY A 199 -19.93 5.42 -39.78
CA GLY A 199 -18.89 4.47 -40.21
C GLY A 199 -19.44 3.11 -40.61
N THR A 200 -18.67 2.05 -40.35
CA THR A 200 -19.04 0.68 -40.65
C THR A 200 -19.83 0.07 -39.51
N ILE A 201 -21.05 -0.40 -39.81
CA ILE A 201 -21.91 -1.13 -38.88
C ILE A 201 -21.78 -2.61 -39.15
N ALA A 202 -21.30 -3.38 -38.17
CA ALA A 202 -21.25 -4.84 -38.27
C ALA A 202 -22.62 -5.42 -37.86
N GLY A 203 -23.38 -5.90 -38.82
CA GLY A 203 -24.59 -6.70 -38.57
C GLY A 203 -24.18 -8.07 -38.05
N SER A 204 -24.26 -8.24 -36.77
CA SER A 204 -23.71 -9.39 -36.06
C SER A 204 -24.79 -10.21 -35.36
N TYR A 205 -24.52 -11.48 -35.19
CA TYR A 205 -25.36 -12.41 -34.40
C TYR A 205 -24.61 -12.84 -33.16
N VAL A 206 -25.23 -12.67 -31.99
CA VAL A 206 -24.60 -13.02 -30.69
C VAL A 206 -24.63 -14.53 -30.50
N LEU A 207 -23.45 -15.17 -30.50
CA LEU A 207 -23.26 -16.60 -30.37
C LEU A 207 -23.44 -17.07 -28.93
N ASP A 208 -22.81 -16.34 -27.99
CA ASP A 208 -22.89 -16.63 -26.56
C ASP A 208 -22.78 -15.33 -25.74
N GLY A 209 -23.11 -15.44 -24.47
CA GLY A 209 -22.99 -14.36 -23.48
C GLY A 209 -23.86 -13.14 -23.74
N THR A 210 -23.32 -11.97 -23.44
CA THR A 210 -24.03 -10.69 -23.60
C THR A 210 -23.04 -9.61 -24.05
N ILE A 211 -23.38 -8.86 -25.07
CA ILE A 211 -22.59 -7.72 -25.53
C ILE A 211 -23.18 -6.44 -24.95
N GLN A 212 -22.37 -5.66 -24.25
CA GLN A 212 -22.77 -4.43 -23.59
C GLN A 212 -22.17 -3.21 -24.28
N ARG A 213 -22.89 -2.09 -24.27
CA ARG A 213 -22.48 -0.86 -24.94
C ARG A 213 -21.16 -0.30 -24.42
N ASP A 214 -20.92 -0.41 -23.12
CA ASP A 214 -19.76 0.21 -22.45
C ASP A 214 -18.57 -0.76 -22.35
N SER A 215 -18.66 -1.93 -23.01
CA SER A 215 -17.57 -2.90 -23.08
C SER A 215 -16.55 -2.55 -24.15
N SER A 216 -15.34 -3.06 -23.96
CA SER A 216 -14.34 -3.17 -25.03
C SER A 216 -14.66 -4.39 -25.88
N ALA A 217 -14.22 -4.35 -27.13
CA ALA A 217 -14.36 -5.49 -28.01
C ALA A 217 -13.12 -5.65 -28.87
N ARG A 218 -12.82 -6.89 -29.23
CA ARG A 218 -11.79 -7.22 -30.20
C ARG A 218 -12.39 -7.92 -31.39
N ILE A 219 -11.84 -7.63 -32.58
CA ILE A 219 -12.22 -8.26 -33.83
C ILE A 219 -11.20 -9.33 -34.11
N ILE A 220 -11.69 -10.54 -34.25
CA ILE A 220 -10.89 -11.74 -34.55
C ILE A 220 -11.21 -12.20 -35.97
N ARG A 221 -10.19 -12.29 -36.79
CA ARG A 221 -10.26 -12.77 -38.19
C ARG A 221 -9.33 -13.95 -38.35
N ASP A 222 -9.84 -15.09 -38.77
CA ASP A 222 -9.07 -16.33 -38.94
C ASP A 222 -8.26 -16.71 -37.67
N GLY A 223 -8.81 -16.48 -36.49
CA GLY A 223 -8.17 -16.74 -35.19
C GLY A 223 -7.13 -15.70 -34.75
N ILE A 224 -6.98 -14.59 -35.49
CA ILE A 224 -6.02 -13.52 -35.17
C ILE A 224 -6.79 -12.26 -34.81
N VAL A 225 -6.37 -11.62 -33.70
CA VAL A 225 -6.91 -10.31 -33.29
C VAL A 225 -6.42 -9.23 -34.26
N VAL A 226 -7.34 -8.65 -35.01
CA VAL A 226 -7.06 -7.61 -36.02
C VAL A 226 -7.17 -6.21 -35.42
N HIS A 227 -8.09 -6.03 -34.49
CA HIS A 227 -8.32 -4.75 -33.80
C HIS A 227 -8.89 -4.97 -32.43
N GLU A 228 -8.54 -4.06 -31.50
CA GLU A 228 -9.10 -3.98 -30.16
C GLU A 228 -9.45 -2.52 -29.86
N GLY A 229 -10.65 -2.28 -29.31
CA GLY A 229 -11.13 -0.95 -29.03
C GLY A 229 -12.49 -0.97 -28.33
N LYS A 230 -13.05 0.20 -28.10
CA LYS A 230 -14.39 0.35 -27.49
C LYS A 230 -15.50 0.18 -28.51
N LEU A 231 -16.65 -0.31 -28.06
CA LEU A 231 -17.87 -0.28 -28.84
C LEU A 231 -18.46 1.14 -28.80
N ALA A 232 -18.54 1.79 -29.96
CA ALA A 232 -19.14 3.13 -30.08
C ALA A 232 -20.67 3.09 -29.94
N SER A 233 -21.31 2.06 -30.50
CA SER A 233 -22.77 1.88 -30.38
C SER A 233 -23.21 0.45 -30.61
N ILE A 234 -24.34 0.11 -29.96
CA ILE A 234 -25.06 -1.16 -30.20
C ILE A 234 -26.49 -0.81 -30.59
N GLN A 235 -26.96 -1.41 -31.70
CA GLN A 235 -28.31 -1.20 -32.20
C GLN A 235 -29.01 -2.55 -32.44
N ARG A 236 -30.30 -2.60 -32.19
CA ARG A 236 -31.17 -3.71 -32.55
C ARG A 236 -32.26 -3.19 -33.47
N GLY A 237 -32.12 -3.51 -34.77
CA GLY A 237 -32.94 -2.88 -35.79
C GLY A 237 -32.61 -1.39 -35.92
N LYS A 238 -33.55 -0.51 -35.55
CA LYS A 238 -33.35 0.96 -35.55
C LYS A 238 -33.13 1.55 -34.18
N ASP A 239 -33.27 0.75 -33.15
CA ASP A 239 -33.23 1.22 -31.74
C ASP A 239 -31.83 0.98 -31.14
N ALA A 240 -31.29 2.03 -30.49
CA ALA A 240 -30.08 1.90 -29.69
C ALA A 240 -30.41 1.16 -28.39
N VAL A 241 -29.63 0.12 -28.11
CA VAL A 241 -29.80 -0.72 -26.90
C VAL A 241 -28.57 -0.68 -26.02
N LYS A 242 -28.73 -0.97 -24.73
CA LYS A 242 -27.63 -1.03 -23.78
C LYS A 242 -26.90 -2.38 -23.79
N GLU A 243 -27.65 -3.45 -24.05
CA GLU A 243 -27.12 -4.82 -24.10
C GLU A 243 -27.87 -5.69 -25.11
N VAL A 244 -27.19 -6.69 -25.64
CA VAL A 244 -27.78 -7.72 -26.52
C VAL A 244 -27.30 -9.08 -26.02
N ARG A 245 -28.23 -10.03 -25.84
CA ARG A 245 -27.98 -11.39 -25.37
C ARG A 245 -27.85 -12.38 -26.50
N THR A 246 -27.35 -13.56 -26.18
CA THR A 246 -27.26 -14.73 -27.05
C THR A 246 -28.54 -14.95 -27.85
N GLY A 247 -28.36 -15.26 -29.16
CA GLY A 247 -29.46 -15.62 -30.06
C GLY A 247 -30.14 -14.43 -30.72
N PHE A 248 -29.68 -13.21 -30.49
CA PHE A 248 -30.21 -12.01 -31.12
C PHE A 248 -29.24 -11.40 -32.13
N GLU A 249 -29.82 -10.77 -33.13
CA GLU A 249 -29.07 -9.96 -34.10
C GLU A 249 -28.92 -8.53 -33.60
N CYS A 250 -27.76 -7.93 -33.87
CA CYS A 250 -27.47 -6.55 -33.53
C CYS A 250 -26.51 -5.91 -34.51
N GLY A 251 -26.54 -4.59 -34.62
CA GLY A 251 -25.55 -3.78 -35.30
C GLY A 251 -24.52 -3.26 -34.30
N LEU A 252 -23.25 -3.61 -34.47
CA LEU A 252 -22.15 -3.16 -33.64
C LEU A 252 -21.30 -2.16 -34.43
N VAL A 253 -20.90 -1.07 -33.77
CA VAL A 253 -19.99 -0.09 -34.35
C VAL A 253 -18.78 -0.02 -33.45
N MET A 254 -17.60 -0.24 -34.01
CA MET A 254 -16.32 -0.06 -33.29
C MET A 254 -15.88 1.39 -33.37
N GLU A 255 -15.26 1.85 -32.32
CA GLU A 255 -14.68 3.18 -32.27
C GLU A 255 -13.38 3.21 -33.12
N ASN A 256 -13.30 4.16 -34.07
CA ASN A 256 -12.12 4.39 -34.93
C ASN A 256 -11.67 3.20 -35.79
N PHE A 257 -12.54 2.22 -36.06
CA PHE A 257 -12.24 1.10 -36.91
C PHE A 257 -13.35 0.79 -37.92
N ASN A 258 -12.98 0.69 -39.21
CA ASN A 258 -13.92 0.51 -40.30
C ASN A 258 -13.64 -0.71 -41.18
N ASP A 259 -12.51 -1.44 -41.01
CA ASP A 259 -12.15 -2.61 -41.80
C ASP A 259 -12.71 -3.93 -41.24
N ILE A 260 -14.01 -3.92 -40.94
CA ILE A 260 -14.74 -5.12 -40.48
C ILE A 260 -15.17 -5.91 -41.74
N LYS A 261 -15.07 -7.24 -41.69
CA LYS A 261 -15.46 -8.14 -42.78
C LYS A 261 -16.50 -9.16 -42.33
N GLU A 262 -17.24 -9.67 -43.27
CA GLU A 262 -18.16 -10.80 -43.00
C GLU A 262 -17.37 -12.04 -42.62
N GLY A 263 -17.83 -12.74 -41.58
CA GLY A 263 -17.14 -13.87 -40.97
C GLY A 263 -16.18 -13.48 -39.82
N ASP A 264 -15.92 -12.18 -39.58
CA ASP A 264 -15.16 -11.76 -38.39
C ASP A 264 -15.92 -12.12 -37.11
N GLN A 265 -15.21 -12.51 -36.04
CA GLN A 265 -15.76 -12.69 -34.73
C GLN A 265 -15.49 -11.43 -33.90
N ILE A 266 -16.48 -10.97 -33.15
CA ILE A 266 -16.38 -9.87 -32.23
C ILE A 266 -16.50 -10.46 -30.83
N GLU A 267 -15.41 -10.40 -30.07
CA GLU A 267 -15.33 -10.79 -28.64
C GLU A 267 -15.46 -9.53 -27.79
N SER A 268 -16.50 -9.51 -26.96
CA SER A 268 -16.75 -8.42 -26.02
C SER A 268 -16.19 -8.76 -24.67
N PHE A 269 -15.50 -7.81 -24.01
CA PHE A 269 -14.92 -7.97 -22.69
C PHE A 269 -15.02 -6.70 -21.87
N ILE A 270 -14.97 -6.86 -20.55
CA ILE A 270 -14.88 -5.79 -19.56
C ILE A 270 -13.68 -6.02 -18.68
N MET A 271 -13.13 -4.92 -18.15
CA MET A 271 -12.12 -4.99 -17.11
C MET A 271 -12.87 -5.02 -15.78
N GLU A 272 -12.84 -6.14 -15.08
CA GLU A 272 -13.46 -6.32 -13.76
C GLU A 272 -12.39 -6.17 -12.68
N GLU A 273 -12.67 -5.36 -11.66
CA GLU A 273 -11.78 -5.19 -10.51
C GLU A 273 -11.77 -6.48 -9.68
N VAL A 274 -10.58 -7.05 -9.50
CA VAL A 274 -10.39 -8.26 -8.68
C VAL A 274 -9.95 -7.84 -7.28
N PRO A 275 -10.66 -8.27 -6.22
CA PRO A 275 -10.24 -8.00 -4.86
C PRO A 275 -8.95 -8.76 -4.52
N ARG A 276 -7.95 -8.04 -4.03
CA ARG A 276 -6.65 -8.59 -3.56
C ARG A 276 -6.68 -9.09 -2.10
#